data_ef356b58c2dccf58b8bee1ba1f5fe9f4
#
_entry.id   ef356b58c2dccf58b8bee1ba1f5fe9f4
#
_cell.length_a   1.000
_cell.length_b   1.000
_cell.length_c   1.000
_cell.angle_alpha   90.00
_cell.angle_beta   90.00
_cell.angle_gamma   90.00
#
_symmetry.space_group_name_H-M   'P 1'
#
loop_
_entity.id
_entity.type
_entity.pdbx_description
1 polymer ?
#
loop_
_entity_poly.entity_id
_entity_poly.type
_entity_poly.pdbx_seq_one_letter_code
_entity_poly.pdbx_strand_id
1 'polypeptide(L)'
;MVTKIITGVDEDSLDTLPEGFNSWEDWYKDHLKVVKVLRCSYNTQGGVHYTQTENGPVVSNDQSKAFRANYPWIGWLYDEANNIFHEPQPYPSWTLNTTTGLWEAPVARPAGVGEWTWLDWDEDAYQADNTQGWVIPAE
;
A
#
# COMPACT_ATOMS: atom_id res chain seq x y z
N MET A 1 -9.72 -6.67 5.93
CA MET A 1 -8.36 -7.27 5.94
C MET A 1 -8.15 -8.09 4.67
N VAL A 2 -7.01 -7.94 4.04
CA VAL A 2 -6.61 -8.74 2.87
C VAL A 2 -6.25 -10.15 3.33
N THR A 3 -6.96 -11.13 2.79
CA THR A 3 -6.78 -12.54 3.18
C THR A 3 -6.13 -13.37 2.07
N LYS A 4 -6.18 -12.90 0.82
CA LYS A 4 -5.61 -13.59 -0.33
C LYS A 4 -5.25 -12.59 -1.43
N ILE A 5 -4.20 -12.86 -2.15
CA ILE A 5 -3.80 -12.14 -3.36
C ILE A 5 -3.75 -13.17 -4.49
N ILE A 6 -4.32 -12.81 -5.64
CA ILE A 6 -4.33 -13.66 -6.84
C ILE A 6 -3.86 -12.86 -8.04
N THR A 7 -3.31 -13.55 -9.02
CA THR A 7 -3.11 -12.97 -10.36
C THR A 7 -4.41 -13.13 -11.13
N GLY A 8 -4.91 -12.02 -11.66
CA GLY A 8 -6.16 -11.97 -12.42
C GLY A 8 -5.96 -11.43 -13.83
N VAL A 9 -7.05 -11.34 -14.57
CA VAL A 9 -7.11 -10.70 -15.88
C VAL A 9 -7.08 -9.18 -15.70
N ASP A 10 -6.43 -8.48 -16.61
CA ASP A 10 -6.42 -7.02 -16.64
C ASP A 10 -7.81 -6.47 -16.97
N GLU A 11 -8.26 -5.44 -16.26
CA GLU A 11 -9.56 -4.79 -16.53
C GLU A 11 -9.65 -4.19 -17.96
N ASP A 12 -8.50 -3.91 -18.58
CA ASP A 12 -8.44 -3.47 -19.98
C ASP A 12 -8.88 -4.58 -20.97
N SER A 13 -9.02 -5.82 -20.49
CA SER A 13 -9.50 -6.97 -21.25
C SER A 13 -11.00 -7.24 -21.07
N LEU A 14 -11.83 -6.21 -21.01
CA LEU A 14 -13.28 -6.32 -20.80
C LEU A 14 -14.01 -7.09 -21.91
N ASP A 15 -13.47 -7.12 -23.12
CA ASP A 15 -14.00 -7.89 -24.26
C ASP A 15 -14.03 -9.41 -24.02
N THR A 16 -13.24 -9.89 -23.06
CA THR A 16 -13.21 -11.30 -22.65
C THR A 16 -13.98 -11.56 -21.35
N LEU A 17 -14.60 -10.53 -20.75
CA LEU A 17 -15.39 -10.67 -19.54
C LEU A 17 -16.63 -11.54 -19.82
N PRO A 18 -16.91 -12.58 -19.01
CA PRO A 18 -18.08 -13.41 -19.17
C PRO A 18 -19.39 -12.62 -19.10
N GLU A 19 -20.38 -13.05 -19.88
CA GLU A 19 -21.70 -12.43 -19.89
C GLU A 19 -22.35 -12.44 -18.50
N GLY A 20 -22.99 -11.34 -18.14
CA GLY A 20 -23.68 -11.17 -16.86
C GLY A 20 -22.85 -10.51 -15.78
N PHE A 21 -21.60 -10.14 -16.05
CA PHE A 21 -20.74 -9.41 -15.12
C PHE A 21 -20.39 -8.03 -15.68
N ASN A 22 -20.18 -7.06 -14.77
CA ASN A 22 -19.83 -5.68 -15.12
C ASN A 22 -18.32 -5.40 -15.00
N SER A 23 -17.59 -6.25 -14.29
CA SER A 23 -16.16 -6.12 -14.06
C SER A 23 -15.52 -7.48 -13.73
N TRP A 24 -14.21 -7.57 -13.87
CA TRP A 24 -13.46 -8.74 -13.43
C TRP A 24 -13.49 -8.88 -11.89
N GLU A 25 -13.56 -7.79 -11.14
CA GLU A 25 -13.74 -7.84 -9.68
C GLU A 25 -15.04 -8.57 -9.30
N ASP A 26 -16.15 -8.26 -9.99
CA ASP A 26 -17.43 -8.93 -9.78
C ASP A 26 -17.39 -10.40 -10.15
N TRP A 27 -16.77 -10.73 -11.29
CA TRP A 27 -16.61 -12.10 -11.73
C TRP A 27 -15.78 -12.93 -10.75
N TYR A 28 -14.61 -12.40 -10.33
CA TYR A 28 -13.77 -13.09 -9.35
C TYR A 28 -14.45 -13.24 -7.99
N LYS A 29 -15.20 -12.23 -7.56
CA LYS A 29 -15.99 -12.31 -6.32
C LYS A 29 -16.97 -13.48 -6.36
N ASP A 30 -17.72 -13.63 -7.45
CA ASP A 30 -18.66 -14.73 -7.62
C ASP A 30 -17.94 -16.07 -7.79
N HIS A 31 -16.93 -16.13 -8.64
CA HIS A 31 -16.19 -17.35 -8.93
C HIS A 31 -15.47 -17.92 -7.71
N LEU A 32 -14.85 -17.06 -6.90
CA LEU A 32 -14.13 -17.45 -5.68
C LEU A 32 -15.03 -17.58 -4.46
N LYS A 33 -16.31 -17.19 -4.58
CA LYS A 33 -17.27 -17.18 -3.45
C LYS A 33 -16.79 -16.41 -2.24
N VAL A 34 -16.21 -15.25 -2.46
CA VAL A 34 -15.69 -14.35 -1.42
C VAL A 34 -16.54 -13.09 -1.27
N VAL A 35 -16.39 -12.40 -0.16
CA VAL A 35 -17.20 -11.20 0.16
C VAL A 35 -16.84 -10.02 -0.74
N LYS A 36 -15.56 -9.84 -1.04
CA LYS A 36 -15.04 -8.71 -1.81
C LYS A 36 -13.76 -9.08 -2.55
N VAL A 37 -13.65 -8.64 -3.80
CA VAL A 37 -12.42 -8.68 -4.59
C VAL A 37 -12.11 -7.25 -5.02
N LEU A 38 -10.87 -6.85 -4.93
CA LEU A 38 -10.42 -5.52 -5.28
C LEU A 38 -9.14 -5.61 -6.11
N ARG A 39 -9.13 -4.89 -7.22
CA ARG A 39 -7.97 -4.78 -8.08
C ARG A 39 -6.82 -4.05 -7.36
N CYS A 40 -5.62 -4.54 -7.56
CA CYS A 40 -4.38 -3.88 -7.18
C CYS A 40 -3.35 -4.01 -8.29
N SER A 41 -2.33 -3.18 -8.28
CA SER A 41 -1.23 -3.28 -9.22
C SER A 41 0.08 -3.55 -8.48
N TYR A 42 0.79 -4.58 -8.91
CA TYR A 42 2.11 -4.95 -8.42
C TYR A 42 3.13 -3.78 -8.42
N ASN A 43 2.97 -2.84 -9.34
CA ASN A 43 3.86 -1.70 -9.51
C ASN A 43 3.36 -0.42 -8.84
N THR A 44 2.45 -0.51 -7.88
CA THR A 44 1.89 0.66 -7.18
C THR A 44 2.33 0.70 -5.72
N GLN A 45 2.89 1.85 -5.31
CA GLN A 45 3.28 2.11 -3.94
C GLN A 45 3.17 3.60 -3.62
N GLY A 46 2.67 3.94 -2.43
CA GLY A 46 2.55 5.32 -1.98
C GLY A 46 1.71 6.21 -2.90
N GLY A 47 0.69 5.64 -3.55
CA GLY A 47 -0.17 6.36 -4.49
C GLY A 47 0.43 6.56 -5.89
N VAL A 48 1.58 5.97 -6.18
CA VAL A 48 2.30 6.13 -7.44
C VAL A 48 2.46 4.80 -8.15
N HIS A 49 2.19 4.77 -9.45
CA HIS A 49 2.49 3.63 -10.31
C HIS A 49 3.89 3.79 -10.94
N TYR A 50 4.65 2.70 -10.95
CA TYR A 50 6.01 2.63 -11.48
C TYR A 50 6.10 1.71 -12.69
N THR A 51 6.98 2.03 -13.61
CA THR A 51 7.40 1.15 -14.71
C THR A 51 8.74 0.55 -14.38
N GLN A 52 8.86 -0.77 -14.50
CA GLN A 52 10.14 -1.45 -14.30
C GLN A 52 11.05 -1.23 -15.50
N THR A 53 12.29 -0.84 -15.26
CA THR A 53 13.34 -0.66 -16.27
C THR A 53 14.58 -1.46 -15.90
N GLU A 54 15.52 -1.57 -16.83
CA GLU A 54 16.82 -2.22 -16.57
C GLU A 54 17.61 -1.56 -15.43
N ASN A 55 17.36 -0.26 -15.19
CA ASN A 55 18.00 0.52 -14.13
C ASN A 55 17.15 0.65 -12.86
N GLY A 56 16.07 -0.12 -12.77
CA GLY A 56 15.12 -0.10 -11.64
C GLY A 56 13.80 0.59 -11.97
N PRO A 57 12.90 0.72 -10.97
CA PRO A 57 11.60 1.32 -11.15
C PRO A 57 11.70 2.83 -11.38
N VAL A 58 10.94 3.33 -12.36
CA VAL A 58 10.76 4.76 -12.62
C VAL A 58 9.27 5.11 -12.54
N VAL A 59 8.94 6.35 -12.17
CA VAL A 59 7.55 6.81 -12.14
C VAL A 59 6.97 6.70 -13.55
N SER A 60 5.83 6.00 -13.68
CA SER A 60 5.15 5.83 -14.96
C SER A 60 4.56 7.15 -15.45
N ASN A 61 4.60 7.38 -16.75
CA ASN A 61 3.88 8.51 -17.36
C ASN A 61 2.36 8.37 -17.19
N ASP A 62 1.85 7.14 -17.27
CA ASP A 62 0.45 6.81 -17.04
C ASP A 62 0.24 6.37 -15.58
N GLN A 63 -0.47 7.18 -14.82
CA GLN A 63 -0.82 6.91 -13.43
C GLN A 63 -2.20 6.27 -13.26
N SER A 64 -2.91 5.95 -14.34
CA SER A 64 -4.24 5.33 -14.28
C SER A 64 -4.24 3.96 -13.60
N LYS A 65 -3.07 3.31 -13.53
CA LYS A 65 -2.87 2.01 -12.87
C LYS A 65 -2.37 2.11 -11.42
N ALA A 66 -2.33 3.29 -10.83
CA ALA A 66 -2.02 3.50 -9.41
C ALA A 66 -3.20 3.09 -8.50
N PHE A 67 -3.67 1.85 -8.65
CA PHE A 67 -4.87 1.37 -7.97
C PHE A 67 -4.71 1.35 -6.46
N ARG A 68 -5.62 2.02 -5.76
CA ARG A 68 -5.78 1.96 -4.30
C ARG A 68 -4.49 2.18 -3.52
N ALA A 69 -3.66 3.07 -4.04
CA ALA A 69 -2.41 3.59 -3.48
C ALA A 69 -1.28 2.57 -3.32
N ASN A 70 -1.57 1.32 -3.00
CA ASN A 70 -0.53 0.33 -2.72
C ASN A 70 -0.90 -1.06 -3.24
N TYR A 71 0.12 -1.84 -3.60
CA TYR A 71 -0.01 -3.29 -3.73
C TYR A 71 0.01 -3.91 -2.33
N PRO A 72 -1.09 -4.51 -1.87
CA PRO A 72 -1.20 -4.95 -0.49
C PRO A 72 -0.51 -6.31 -0.25
N TRP A 73 -0.18 -6.58 1.00
CA TRP A 73 0.15 -7.92 1.48
C TRP A 73 -1.04 -8.54 2.25
N ILE A 74 -0.97 -9.85 2.45
CA ILE A 74 -1.92 -10.55 3.34
C ILE A 74 -1.82 -9.93 4.74
N GLY A 75 -2.98 -9.60 5.33
CA GLY A 75 -3.05 -8.90 6.61
C GLY A 75 -3.21 -7.39 6.52
N TRP A 76 -2.96 -6.80 5.34
CA TRP A 76 -3.23 -5.38 5.13
C TRP A 76 -4.73 -5.06 5.19
N LEU A 77 -5.05 -3.80 5.39
CA LEU A 77 -6.41 -3.31 5.49
C LEU A 77 -6.80 -2.56 4.21
N TYR A 78 -8.11 -2.55 3.94
CA TYR A 78 -8.69 -1.70 2.91
C TYR A 78 -9.56 -0.63 3.57
N ASP A 79 -9.19 0.62 3.37
CA ASP A 79 -9.98 1.79 3.77
C ASP A 79 -10.96 2.12 2.63
N GLU A 80 -12.23 1.80 2.83
CA GLU A 80 -13.26 2.00 1.84
C GLU A 80 -13.58 3.48 1.60
N ALA A 81 -13.49 4.31 2.63
CA ALA A 81 -13.78 5.74 2.53
C ALA A 81 -12.77 6.48 1.65
N ASN A 82 -11.50 6.11 1.73
CA ASN A 82 -10.41 6.69 0.96
C ASN A 82 -10.01 5.85 -0.26
N ASN A 83 -10.58 4.65 -0.41
CA ASN A 83 -10.28 3.69 -1.47
C ASN A 83 -8.79 3.35 -1.58
N ILE A 84 -8.16 3.01 -0.46
CA ILE A 84 -6.73 2.70 -0.37
C ILE A 84 -6.47 1.40 0.40
N PHE A 85 -5.37 0.72 0.04
CA PHE A 85 -4.77 -0.32 0.87
C PHE A 85 -3.67 0.29 1.75
N HIS A 86 -3.61 -0.15 2.99
CA HIS A 86 -2.58 0.24 3.94
C HIS A 86 -2.23 -0.87 4.92
N GLU A 87 -1.07 -0.79 5.52
CA GLU A 87 -0.68 -1.67 6.62
C GLU A 87 -1.57 -1.45 7.85
N PRO A 88 -1.65 -2.44 8.75
CA PRO A 88 -2.12 -2.16 10.12
C PRO A 88 -1.30 -1.03 10.74
N GLN A 89 -1.92 -0.24 11.63
CA GLN A 89 -1.22 0.84 12.32
C GLN A 89 0.01 0.31 13.06
N PRO A 90 1.23 0.76 12.73
CA PRO A 90 2.45 0.23 13.35
C PRO A 90 2.64 0.71 14.78
N TYR A 91 2.29 1.98 15.05
CA TYR A 91 2.43 2.61 16.37
C TYR A 91 1.26 3.56 16.63
N PRO A 92 0.82 3.72 17.88
CA PRO A 92 -0.32 4.57 18.24
C PRO A 92 -0.16 6.04 17.84
N SER A 93 1.08 6.55 17.82
CA SER A 93 1.38 7.94 17.45
C SER A 93 1.42 8.22 15.95
N TRP A 94 1.55 7.19 15.12
CA TRP A 94 1.65 7.37 13.67
C TRP A 94 0.31 7.68 13.03
N THR A 95 0.33 8.52 12.00
CA THR A 95 -0.86 8.95 11.26
C THR A 95 -0.87 8.39 9.85
N LEU A 96 -2.02 7.87 9.40
CA LEU A 96 -2.18 7.40 8.04
C LEU A 96 -2.34 8.59 7.07
N ASN A 97 -1.46 8.66 6.08
CA ASN A 97 -1.65 9.54 4.94
C ASN A 97 -2.66 8.90 3.98
N THR A 98 -3.87 9.45 3.91
CA THR A 98 -4.98 8.88 3.13
C THR A 98 -4.82 9.05 1.62
N THR A 99 -3.85 9.81 1.15
CA THR A 99 -3.51 9.92 -0.27
C THR A 99 -2.52 8.84 -0.70
N THR A 100 -1.50 8.60 0.12
CA THR A 100 -0.43 7.65 -0.20
C THR A 100 -0.69 6.25 0.35
N GLY A 101 -1.56 6.11 1.35
CA GLY A 101 -1.78 4.86 2.07
C GLY A 101 -0.57 4.43 2.91
N LEU A 102 0.30 5.38 3.25
CA LEU A 102 1.48 5.13 4.07
C LEU A 102 1.30 5.73 5.46
N TRP A 103 1.86 5.06 6.47
CA TRP A 103 1.90 5.58 7.82
C TRP A 103 3.07 6.54 7.99
N GLU A 104 2.82 7.65 8.62
CA GLU A 104 3.79 8.73 8.85
C GLU A 104 4.04 8.91 10.35
N ALA A 105 5.32 8.87 10.72
CA ALA A 105 5.74 9.18 12.07
C ALA A 105 5.51 10.66 12.38
N PRO A 106 5.14 11.02 13.64
CA PRO A 106 4.95 12.40 14.04
C PRO A 106 6.24 13.22 14.05
N VAL A 107 7.39 12.57 14.10
CA VAL A 107 8.73 13.19 14.03
C VAL A 107 9.38 12.81 12.71
N ALA A 108 9.88 13.81 12.00
CA ALA A 108 10.59 13.56 10.74
C ALA A 108 11.83 12.70 10.96
N ARG A 109 12.12 11.84 9.97
CA ARG A 109 13.36 11.03 9.98
C ARG A 109 14.58 11.97 10.12
N PRO A 110 15.54 11.66 11.00
CA PRO A 110 16.72 12.50 11.22
C PRO A 110 17.51 12.76 9.93
N ALA A 111 17.88 14.02 9.70
CA ALA A 111 18.73 14.38 8.58
C ALA A 111 20.16 13.85 8.81
N GLY A 112 20.85 13.50 7.72
CA GLY A 112 22.25 13.03 7.79
C GLY A 112 22.42 11.55 8.15
N VAL A 113 21.36 10.85 8.47
CA VAL A 113 21.35 9.39 8.53
C VAL A 113 21.27 8.86 7.10
N GLY A 114 22.17 7.97 6.71
CA GLY A 114 22.21 7.41 5.36
C GLY A 114 20.84 6.85 4.95
N GLU A 115 20.47 7.01 3.69
CA GLU A 115 19.17 6.59 3.14
C GLU A 115 18.86 5.11 3.44
N TRP A 116 19.89 4.29 3.51
CA TRP A 116 19.81 2.84 3.77
C TRP A 116 20.08 2.47 5.23
N THR A 117 20.26 3.45 6.13
CA THR A 117 20.41 3.15 7.55
C THR A 117 19.07 2.73 8.11
N TRP A 118 19.03 1.50 8.66
CA TRP A 118 17.84 1.04 9.34
C TRP A 118 17.61 1.87 10.60
N LEU A 119 16.40 2.39 10.77
CA LEU A 119 15.96 3.06 11.99
C LEU A 119 14.67 2.40 12.46
N ASP A 120 14.58 2.22 13.76
CA ASP A 120 13.34 1.82 14.42
C ASP A 120 12.64 3.01 15.04
N TRP A 121 11.39 2.80 15.41
CA TRP A 121 10.60 3.77 16.16
C TRP A 121 10.42 3.29 17.60
N ASP A 122 10.80 4.13 18.56
CA ASP A 122 10.58 3.93 19.99
C ASP A 122 9.39 4.78 20.45
N GLU A 123 8.24 4.14 20.59
CA GLU A 123 7.01 4.83 21.00
C GLU A 123 7.09 5.36 22.42
N ASP A 124 7.77 4.68 23.35
CA ASP A 124 7.89 5.11 24.74
C ASP A 124 8.79 6.35 24.82
N ALA A 125 9.85 6.42 24.03
CA ALA A 125 10.68 7.60 23.93
C ALA A 125 9.90 8.81 23.39
N TYR A 126 9.05 8.58 22.37
CA TYR A 126 8.17 9.63 21.84
C TYR A 126 7.13 10.10 22.88
N GLN A 127 6.52 9.20 23.62
CA GLN A 127 5.54 9.56 24.66
C GLN A 127 6.20 10.33 25.82
N ALA A 128 7.46 10.05 26.10
CA ALA A 128 8.23 10.79 27.11
C ALA A 128 8.68 12.17 26.62
N ASP A 129 9.06 12.29 25.34
CA ASP A 129 9.49 13.52 24.67
C ASP A 129 9.06 13.49 23.19
N ASN A 130 8.09 14.29 22.84
CA ASN A 130 7.49 14.32 21.51
C ASN A 130 8.42 14.84 20.39
N THR A 131 9.67 15.12 20.68
CA THR A 131 10.72 15.43 19.71
C THR A 131 11.62 14.23 19.40
N GLN A 132 11.45 13.13 20.12
CA GLN A 132 12.22 11.89 20.01
C GLN A 132 11.40 10.80 19.31
N GLY A 133 11.96 9.61 19.17
CA GLY A 133 11.26 8.42 18.68
C GLY A 133 12.11 7.60 17.70
N TRP A 134 12.93 8.23 16.85
CA TRP A 134 13.81 7.49 15.95
C TRP A 134 15.06 6.99 16.68
N VAL A 135 15.31 5.69 16.61
CA VAL A 135 16.45 5.03 17.24
C VAL A 135 17.20 4.14 16.24
N ILE A 136 18.50 4.03 16.41
CA ILE A 136 19.29 3.02 15.71
C ILE A 136 19.15 1.73 16.50
N PRO A 137 18.66 0.63 15.89
CA PRO A 137 18.52 -0.64 16.58
C PRO A 137 19.86 -1.10 17.15
N ALA A 138 19.84 -1.68 18.34
CA ALA A 138 21.01 -2.36 18.88
C ALA A 138 21.35 -3.59 18.02
N GLU A 139 22.66 -3.81 17.76
CA GLU A 139 23.17 -4.98 17.06
C GLU A 139 22.95 -6.27 17.86
#